data_4d61efc968b27b339b25dd0f91ae87b3
#
_entry.id   4d61efc968b27b339b25dd0f91ae87b3
#
_cell.length_a   1.000
_cell.length_b   1.000
_cell.length_c   1.000
_cell.angle_alpha   90.00
_cell.angle_beta   90.00
_cell.angle_gamma   90.00
#
_symmetry.space_group_name_H-M   'P 1'
#
loop_
_entity.id
_entity.type
_entity.pdbx_description
1 polymer ?
#
loop_
_entity_poly.entity_id
_entity_poly.type
_entity_poly.pdbx_seq_one_letter_code
_entity_poly.pdbx_strand_id
1 'polypeptide(L)'
;MNEGNSITDLTTMMVSEAMVSKQTSVCGLAPPNMSRREFIKGVIASGAVASAGVFMLAGCSDNSSSGNVAVPATGNFERMITLNINGRDRVVDVLPNETLAMTLRYKLGLTGTKLGCDRGECGACTINIDDVQQYSCSTLTHTVRGRAITTVEGLQGVNGELHTIQQAFIDELGPQCGFCTPGQIMSTVSLLKSNPDPTREEVR
;
A
#
# COMPACT_ATOMS: atom_id res chain seq x y z
N MET A 1 -14.36 8.07 55.11
CA MET A 1 -15.52 7.17 54.94
C MET A 1 -15.87 7.29 53.45
N ASN A 2 -15.74 6.42 52.57
CA ASN A 2 -15.47 5.00 52.42
C ASN A 2 -15.14 4.80 50.93
N GLU A 3 -14.03 4.20 50.61
CA GLU A 3 -13.92 2.88 49.96
C GLU A 3 -14.81 2.65 48.73
N GLY A 4 -14.20 2.60 47.58
CA GLY A 4 -14.74 2.18 46.29
C GLY A 4 -13.64 1.46 45.50
N ASN A 5 -13.53 0.20 45.74
CA ASN A 5 -12.54 -0.80 45.40
C ASN A 5 -12.49 -1.08 43.86
N SER A 6 -11.32 -1.03 43.33
CA SER A 6 -10.64 -1.79 42.31
C SER A 6 -11.34 -3.09 41.83
N ILE A 7 -11.76 -3.12 40.55
CA ILE A 7 -12.08 -4.33 39.78
C ILE A 7 -11.28 -4.39 38.44
N THR A 8 -10.27 -3.53 38.26
CA THR A 8 -9.49 -3.47 37.01
C THR A 8 -8.16 -4.21 37.04
N ASP A 9 -7.80 -4.88 38.17
CA ASP A 9 -6.46 -5.45 38.33
C ASP A 9 -6.37 -6.99 38.20
N LEU A 10 -7.49 -7.66 38.01
CA LEU A 10 -7.52 -9.13 37.87
C LEU A 10 -7.64 -9.64 36.43
N THR A 11 -7.99 -8.77 35.48
CA THR A 11 -8.16 -9.17 34.09
C THR A 11 -6.88 -9.04 33.26
N THR A 12 -5.91 -8.25 33.75
CA THR A 12 -4.64 -8.01 33.04
C THR A 12 -3.58 -9.09 33.35
N MET A 13 -3.72 -9.84 34.47
CA MET A 13 -2.76 -10.90 34.81
C MET A 13 -3.09 -12.28 34.21
N MET A 14 -4.30 -12.52 33.74
CA MET A 14 -4.69 -13.83 33.17
C MET A 14 -4.50 -13.95 31.64
N VAL A 15 -4.15 -12.88 30.94
CA VAL A 15 -3.93 -12.91 29.48
C VAL A 15 -2.46 -13.10 29.11
N SER A 16 -1.52 -12.94 30.09
CA SER A 16 -0.08 -13.01 29.83
C SER A 16 0.51 -14.43 29.85
N GLU A 17 -0.16 -15.43 30.44
CA GLU A 17 0.40 -16.78 30.55
C GLU A 17 -0.13 -17.82 29.57
N ALA A 18 -1.16 -17.51 28.79
CA ALA A 18 -1.77 -18.46 27.84
C ALA A 18 -1.25 -18.36 26.40
N MET A 19 -0.35 -17.43 26.07
CA MET A 19 0.18 -17.25 24.70
C MET A 19 1.65 -17.67 24.52
N VAL A 20 2.30 -18.30 25.53
CA VAL A 20 3.72 -18.70 25.42
C VAL A 20 3.92 -20.19 25.11
N SER A 21 2.90 -20.98 24.92
CA SER A 21 3.07 -22.40 24.65
C SER A 21 2.38 -22.90 23.39
N LYS A 22 2.78 -22.41 22.22
CA LYS A 22 2.64 -23.17 20.95
C LYS A 22 3.44 -22.51 19.82
N GLN A 23 4.76 -22.54 19.94
CA GLN A 23 5.61 -22.51 18.76
C GLN A 23 6.30 -23.86 18.65
N THR A 24 5.63 -24.78 17.99
CA THR A 24 6.25 -26.01 17.49
C THR A 24 7.15 -25.65 16.33
N SER A 25 8.43 -25.83 16.57
CA SER A 25 9.52 -26.15 15.64
C SER A 25 9.16 -26.39 14.18
N VAL A 26 9.62 -25.51 13.30
CA VAL A 26 10.02 -25.89 11.95
C VAL A 26 11.32 -25.16 11.61
N CYS A 27 12.32 -25.95 11.23
CA CYS A 27 13.65 -25.56 10.76
C CYS A 27 14.62 -25.06 11.83
N GLY A 28 15.24 -26.03 12.50
CA GLY A 28 16.53 -25.82 13.15
C GLY A 28 17.57 -25.40 12.14
N LEU A 29 18.25 -24.28 12.44
CA LEU A 29 19.67 -24.07 12.13
C LEU A 29 20.02 -22.58 12.34
N ALA A 30 20.14 -22.19 13.60
CA ALA A 30 21.11 -21.20 14.06
C ALA A 30 21.08 -21.17 15.61
N PRO A 31 22.15 -21.41 16.31
CA PRO A 31 22.23 -21.17 17.75
C PRO A 31 22.14 -19.64 17.99
N PRO A 32 21.51 -19.21 19.10
CA PRO A 32 21.14 -17.80 19.30
C PRO A 32 22.32 -16.83 19.58
N ASN A 33 23.57 -17.25 19.39
CA ASN A 33 24.76 -16.42 19.62
C ASN A 33 25.87 -16.60 18.58
N MET A 34 25.51 -16.87 17.32
CA MET A 34 26.51 -16.95 16.27
C MET A 34 26.90 -15.54 15.78
N SER A 35 28.20 -15.20 15.87
CA SER A 35 28.70 -13.94 15.35
C SER A 35 28.63 -13.95 13.80
N ARG A 36 28.49 -12.74 13.18
CA ARG A 36 28.47 -12.62 11.72
C ARG A 36 29.72 -13.26 11.06
N ARG A 37 30.84 -13.25 11.76
CA ARG A 37 32.10 -13.82 11.28
C ARG A 37 32.08 -15.36 11.27
N GLU A 38 31.44 -15.98 12.24
CA GLU A 38 31.24 -17.44 12.31
C GLU A 38 30.24 -17.93 11.29
N PHE A 39 29.18 -17.16 11.05
CA PHE A 39 28.22 -17.44 9.98
C PHE A 39 28.90 -17.45 8.60
N ILE A 40 29.69 -16.41 8.28
CA ILE A 40 30.39 -16.32 7.01
C ILE A 40 31.41 -17.45 6.84
N LYS A 41 32.16 -17.83 7.90
CA LYS A 41 33.09 -18.97 7.87
C LYS A 41 32.35 -20.29 7.64
N GLY A 42 31.18 -20.48 8.24
CA GLY A 42 30.34 -21.65 8.03
C GLY A 42 29.84 -21.80 6.58
N VAL A 43 29.41 -20.70 5.98
CA VAL A 43 28.95 -20.68 4.58
C VAL A 43 30.10 -20.96 3.60
N ILE A 44 31.28 -20.43 3.85
CA ILE A 44 32.47 -20.68 3.00
C ILE A 44 32.95 -22.11 3.14
N ALA A 45 32.95 -22.68 4.35
CA ALA A 45 33.37 -24.05 4.60
C ALA A 45 32.39 -25.07 3.99
N SER A 46 31.08 -24.80 3.98
CA SER A 46 30.08 -25.67 3.35
C SER A 46 30.13 -25.63 1.81
N GLY A 47 30.59 -24.52 1.23
CA GLY A 47 30.78 -24.38 -0.23
C GLY A 47 31.96 -25.18 -0.79
N ALA A 48 32.96 -25.49 0.03
CA ALA A 48 34.16 -26.22 -0.42
C ALA A 48 33.98 -27.76 -0.45
N VAL A 49 32.95 -28.30 0.21
CA VAL A 49 32.68 -29.74 0.25
C VAL A 49 31.72 -30.20 -0.87
N ALA A 50 31.08 -29.26 -1.57
CA ALA A 50 30.12 -29.57 -2.63
C ALA A 50 30.75 -29.94 -3.99
N SER A 51 32.10 -29.95 -4.11
CA SER A 51 32.80 -30.27 -5.37
C SER A 51 33.33 -31.70 -5.49
N ALA A 52 33.14 -32.56 -4.50
CA ALA A 52 33.56 -33.93 -4.55
C ALA A 52 32.57 -34.87 -3.84
N GLY A 53 31.49 -35.19 -4.49
CA GLY A 53 30.56 -36.18 -3.95
C GLY A 53 29.24 -36.17 -4.71
N VAL A 54 29.03 -37.27 -5.43
CA VAL A 54 27.77 -37.66 -6.08
C VAL A 54 26.58 -37.24 -5.23
N PHE A 55 25.84 -36.22 -5.69
CA PHE A 55 24.53 -35.90 -5.16
C PHE A 55 23.61 -37.10 -5.44
N MET A 56 23.48 -38.01 -4.48
CA MET A 56 22.27 -38.82 -4.37
C MET A 56 21.16 -37.80 -4.07
N LEU A 57 20.53 -37.29 -5.10
CA LEU A 57 19.22 -36.70 -5.03
C LEU A 57 18.27 -37.78 -4.51
N ALA A 58 18.19 -37.93 -3.19
CA ALA A 58 16.95 -38.40 -2.60
C ALA A 58 15.92 -37.30 -2.91
N GLY A 59 15.44 -37.30 -4.14
CA GLY A 59 14.26 -36.58 -4.50
C GLY A 59 13.19 -37.03 -3.53
N CYS A 60 12.62 -36.09 -2.77
CA CYS A 60 11.27 -36.27 -2.32
C CYS A 60 10.49 -36.68 -3.57
N SER A 61 10.10 -37.92 -3.61
CA SER A 61 9.12 -38.40 -4.57
C SER A 61 7.84 -37.68 -4.19
N ASP A 62 7.71 -36.47 -4.67
CA ASP A 62 6.40 -35.85 -4.78
C ASP A 62 5.63 -36.83 -5.71
N ASN A 63 4.80 -37.62 -5.06
CA ASN A 63 3.71 -38.26 -5.71
C ASN A 63 2.78 -37.15 -6.21
N SER A 64 3.29 -36.41 -7.20
CA SER A 64 2.52 -35.46 -7.99
C SER A 64 1.52 -36.33 -8.76
N SER A 65 0.44 -36.72 -8.08
CA SER A 65 -0.82 -36.74 -8.80
C SER A 65 -0.87 -35.37 -9.48
N SER A 66 -0.61 -35.33 -10.77
CA SER A 66 -0.92 -34.19 -11.62
C SER A 66 -2.43 -33.98 -11.59
N GLY A 67 -2.92 -33.53 -10.42
CA GLY A 67 -4.13 -32.78 -10.37
C GLY A 67 -3.84 -31.60 -11.28
N ASN A 68 -4.38 -31.62 -12.50
CA ASN A 68 -4.55 -30.40 -13.26
C ASN A 68 -5.22 -29.43 -12.30
N VAL A 69 -4.42 -28.60 -11.64
CA VAL A 69 -4.93 -27.35 -11.09
C VAL A 69 -5.38 -26.62 -12.34
N ALA A 70 -6.66 -26.78 -12.66
CA ALA A 70 -7.30 -25.99 -13.68
C ALA A 70 -7.03 -24.55 -13.21
N VAL A 71 -6.02 -23.93 -13.78
CA VAL A 71 -5.87 -22.49 -13.74
C VAL A 71 -7.23 -22.01 -14.19
N PRO A 72 -8.03 -21.32 -13.34
CA PRO A 72 -9.33 -20.88 -13.76
C PRO A 72 -9.11 -20.14 -15.06
N ALA A 73 -9.77 -20.62 -16.12
CA ALA A 73 -9.70 -20.03 -17.45
C ALA A 73 -9.82 -18.55 -17.21
N THR A 74 -8.83 -17.79 -17.67
CA THR A 74 -8.79 -16.32 -17.53
C THR A 74 -10.16 -15.83 -17.94
N GLY A 75 -11.01 -15.58 -16.92
CA GLY A 75 -12.37 -15.13 -17.16
C GLY A 75 -12.26 -13.95 -18.11
N ASN A 76 -13.18 -13.82 -19.05
CA ASN A 76 -13.20 -12.73 -20.02
C ASN A 76 -13.14 -11.42 -19.25
N PHE A 77 -11.93 -10.91 -19.07
CA PHE A 77 -11.69 -9.71 -18.27
C PHE A 77 -12.02 -8.52 -19.17
N GLU A 78 -13.04 -7.78 -18.80
CA GLU A 78 -13.40 -6.57 -19.54
C GLU A 78 -12.28 -5.54 -19.36
N ARG A 79 -11.47 -5.35 -20.39
CA ARG A 79 -10.34 -4.43 -20.38
C ARG A 79 -10.75 -2.99 -20.60
N MET A 80 -11.76 -2.76 -21.45
CA MET A 80 -12.27 -1.43 -21.72
C MET A 80 -13.27 -1.04 -20.63
N ILE A 81 -12.89 -0.12 -19.77
CA ILE A 81 -13.74 0.36 -18.68
C ILE A 81 -13.95 1.86 -18.76
N THR A 82 -15.08 2.33 -18.28
CA THR A 82 -15.36 3.75 -18.13
C THR A 82 -15.11 4.19 -16.70
N LEU A 83 -14.32 5.25 -16.53
CA LEU A 83 -14.00 5.88 -15.27
C LEU A 83 -14.51 7.32 -15.27
N ASN A 84 -15.20 7.72 -14.20
CA ASN A 84 -15.56 9.11 -13.97
C ASN A 84 -14.38 9.83 -13.29
N ILE A 85 -13.68 10.70 -14.03
CA ILE A 85 -12.49 11.39 -13.56
C ILE A 85 -12.65 12.88 -13.76
N ASN A 86 -12.60 13.62 -12.65
CA ASN A 86 -12.81 15.08 -12.64
C ASN A 86 -14.14 15.48 -13.32
N GLY A 87 -15.21 14.73 -13.01
CA GLY A 87 -16.54 14.96 -13.56
C GLY A 87 -16.72 14.62 -15.03
N ARG A 88 -15.75 13.89 -15.63
CA ARG A 88 -15.82 13.46 -17.04
C ARG A 88 -15.65 11.96 -17.15
N ASP A 89 -16.50 11.32 -17.92
CA ASP A 89 -16.37 9.91 -18.24
C ASP A 89 -15.27 9.68 -19.27
N ARG A 90 -14.34 8.79 -18.95
CA ARG A 90 -13.20 8.43 -19.80
C ARG A 90 -13.14 6.92 -19.97
N VAL A 91 -13.20 6.49 -21.22
CA VAL A 91 -13.00 5.07 -21.59
C VAL A 91 -11.51 4.78 -21.66
N VAL A 92 -11.08 3.74 -20.99
CA VAL A 92 -9.65 3.37 -20.92
C VAL A 92 -9.48 1.86 -20.92
N ASP A 93 -8.46 1.39 -21.64
CA ASP A 93 -8.03 -0.01 -21.61
C ASP A 93 -7.17 -0.25 -20.37
N VAL A 94 -7.60 -1.16 -19.48
CA VAL A 94 -6.96 -1.40 -18.18
C VAL A 94 -6.62 -2.88 -18.03
N LEU A 95 -5.39 -3.17 -17.63
CA LEU A 95 -4.96 -4.51 -17.28
C LEU A 95 -5.53 -4.94 -15.91
N PRO A 96 -5.72 -6.26 -15.67
CA PRO A 96 -6.30 -6.76 -14.41
C PRO A 96 -5.59 -6.30 -13.14
N ASN A 97 -4.28 -6.18 -13.20
CA ASN A 97 -3.40 -5.80 -12.09
C ASN A 97 -2.90 -4.36 -12.15
N GLU A 98 -3.51 -3.52 -12.99
CA GLU A 98 -3.07 -2.15 -13.18
C GLU A 98 -3.55 -1.25 -12.06
N THR A 99 -2.62 -0.50 -11.47
CA THR A 99 -2.94 0.46 -10.42
C THR A 99 -3.54 1.73 -11.01
N LEU A 100 -4.38 2.39 -10.23
CA LEU A 100 -5.03 3.63 -10.64
C LEU A 100 -4.01 4.74 -10.94
N ALA A 101 -2.90 4.80 -10.20
CA ALA A 101 -1.82 5.74 -10.49
C ALA A 101 -1.22 5.53 -11.88
N MET A 102 -1.02 4.29 -12.31
CA MET A 102 -0.51 3.98 -13.65
C MET A 102 -1.51 4.40 -14.72
N THR A 103 -2.79 4.07 -14.54
CA THR A 103 -3.86 4.46 -15.47
C THR A 103 -3.96 5.99 -15.60
N LEU A 104 -3.99 6.72 -14.46
CA LEU A 104 -4.08 8.19 -14.47
C LEU A 104 -2.91 8.83 -15.21
N ARG A 105 -1.69 8.40 -14.90
CA ARG A 105 -0.46 9.03 -15.41
C ARG A 105 -0.16 8.66 -16.86
N TYR A 106 -0.15 7.37 -17.17
CA TYR A 106 0.41 6.88 -18.43
C TYR A 106 -0.63 6.72 -19.54
N LYS A 107 -1.90 6.54 -19.18
CA LYS A 107 -2.96 6.38 -20.18
C LYS A 107 -3.81 7.64 -20.33
N LEU A 108 -4.05 8.35 -19.24
CA LEU A 108 -4.92 9.53 -19.24
C LEU A 108 -4.15 10.86 -19.18
N GLY A 109 -2.82 10.82 -19.01
CA GLY A 109 -1.96 12.00 -19.00
C GLY A 109 -2.13 12.90 -17.78
N LEU A 110 -2.79 12.43 -16.72
CA LEU A 110 -2.98 13.16 -15.46
C LEU A 110 -1.74 12.99 -14.57
N THR A 111 -0.73 13.79 -14.85
CA THR A 111 0.61 13.67 -14.25
C THR A 111 0.74 14.35 -12.89
N GLY A 112 -0.28 15.07 -12.43
CA GLY A 112 -0.34 15.65 -11.09
C GLY A 112 -0.25 14.58 -10.00
N THR A 113 -0.89 13.43 -10.20
CA THR A 113 -0.67 12.26 -9.35
C THR A 113 0.76 11.76 -9.48
N LYS A 114 1.54 11.73 -8.39
CA LYS A 114 2.97 11.37 -8.43
C LYS A 114 3.21 9.95 -7.90
N LEU A 115 4.18 9.24 -8.49
CA LEU A 115 4.65 7.94 -7.99
C LEU A 115 6.00 8.14 -7.29
N GLY A 116 5.99 8.18 -5.96
CA GLY A 116 7.19 8.29 -5.13
C GLY A 116 7.67 6.91 -4.67
N CYS A 117 6.97 6.31 -3.70
CA CYS A 117 7.35 5.00 -3.15
C CYS A 117 6.71 3.81 -3.87
N ASP A 118 5.59 4.02 -4.55
CA ASP A 118 4.77 3.01 -5.26
C ASP A 118 4.38 1.80 -4.38
N ARG A 119 4.15 2.06 -3.08
CA ARG A 119 3.80 1.03 -2.08
C ARG A 119 2.90 1.52 -0.95
N GLY A 120 2.20 2.64 -1.15
CA GLY A 120 1.20 3.15 -0.21
C GLY A 120 1.74 3.89 1.01
N GLU A 121 2.99 4.38 1.03
CA GLU A 121 3.61 4.98 2.21
C GLU A 121 3.72 6.51 2.12
N CYS A 122 4.19 7.06 1.00
CA CYS A 122 4.63 8.46 0.95
C CYS A 122 3.52 9.49 0.70
N GLY A 123 2.33 9.08 0.28
CA GLY A 123 1.21 9.98 0.00
C GLY A 123 1.29 10.82 -1.28
N ALA A 124 2.41 10.80 -2.03
CA ALA A 124 2.57 11.60 -3.26
C ALA A 124 1.55 11.24 -4.36
N CYS A 125 0.97 10.05 -4.31
CA CYS A 125 -0.04 9.55 -5.23
C CYS A 125 -1.48 9.73 -4.73
N THR A 126 -1.71 10.50 -3.67
CA THR A 126 -3.05 10.71 -3.11
C THR A 126 -3.98 11.37 -4.11
N ILE A 127 -5.17 10.81 -4.22
CA ILE A 127 -6.32 11.31 -4.96
C ILE A 127 -7.57 11.17 -4.08
N ASN A 128 -8.68 11.76 -4.48
CA ASN A 128 -9.95 11.56 -3.79
C ASN A 128 -10.88 10.67 -4.62
N ILE A 129 -11.45 9.66 -3.98
CA ILE A 129 -12.47 8.78 -4.54
C ILE A 129 -13.71 8.93 -3.69
N ASP A 130 -14.81 9.44 -4.28
CA ASP A 130 -16.04 9.83 -3.55
C ASP A 130 -15.71 10.73 -2.35
N ASP A 131 -14.84 11.73 -2.57
CA ASP A 131 -14.36 12.71 -1.59
C ASP A 131 -13.47 12.16 -0.46
N VAL A 132 -13.17 10.88 -0.46
CA VAL A 132 -12.26 10.24 0.50
C VAL A 132 -10.87 10.06 -0.11
N GLN A 133 -9.85 10.49 0.62
CA GLN A 133 -8.46 10.32 0.18
C GLN A 133 -8.06 8.85 0.05
N GLN A 134 -7.37 8.50 -1.03
CA GLN A 134 -6.90 7.17 -1.34
C GLN A 134 -5.52 7.22 -1.99
N TYR A 135 -4.68 6.22 -1.72
CA TYR A 135 -3.38 6.07 -2.39
C TYR A 135 -3.55 5.33 -3.71
N SER A 136 -3.50 6.04 -4.82
CA SER A 136 -3.75 5.47 -6.15
C SER A 136 -2.73 4.41 -6.58
N CYS A 137 -1.51 4.40 -6.02
CA CYS A 137 -0.51 3.36 -6.29
C CYS A 137 -0.89 2.00 -5.69
N SER A 138 -1.73 1.97 -4.65
CA SER A 138 -2.21 0.75 -3.99
C SER A 138 -3.66 0.42 -4.32
N THR A 139 -4.30 1.22 -5.16
CA THR A 139 -5.69 1.04 -5.60
C THR A 139 -5.71 0.44 -7.00
N LEU A 140 -6.35 -0.71 -7.19
CA LEU A 140 -6.55 -1.29 -8.52
C LEU A 140 -7.59 -0.48 -9.29
N THR A 141 -7.32 -0.20 -10.57
CA THR A 141 -8.20 0.63 -11.40
C THR A 141 -9.60 0.04 -11.54
N HIS A 142 -9.72 -1.27 -11.63
CA HIS A 142 -11.01 -1.95 -11.75
C HIS A 142 -11.91 -1.79 -10.53
N THR A 143 -11.35 -1.57 -9.34
CA THR A 143 -12.12 -1.45 -8.08
C THR A 143 -12.84 -0.12 -7.93
N VAL A 144 -12.51 0.86 -8.77
CA VAL A 144 -13.07 2.22 -8.71
C VAL A 144 -14.06 2.52 -9.84
N ARG A 145 -14.51 1.49 -10.56
CA ARG A 145 -15.56 1.63 -11.58
C ARG A 145 -16.83 2.22 -10.95
N GLY A 146 -17.42 3.21 -11.64
CA GLY A 146 -18.65 3.86 -11.17
C GLY A 146 -18.49 4.80 -9.99
N ARG A 147 -17.25 5.02 -9.52
CA ARG A 147 -16.95 5.97 -8.44
C ARG A 147 -16.43 7.29 -9.02
N ALA A 148 -16.67 8.39 -8.31
CA ALA A 148 -16.16 9.71 -8.68
C ALA A 148 -14.69 9.84 -8.25
N ILE A 149 -13.80 10.02 -9.22
CA ILE A 149 -12.35 10.17 -8.99
C ILE A 149 -11.98 11.63 -9.21
N THR A 150 -11.40 12.27 -8.20
CA THR A 150 -10.89 13.63 -8.29
C THR A 150 -9.38 13.64 -8.12
N THR A 151 -8.67 14.22 -9.08
CA THR A 151 -7.23 14.46 -9.04
C THR A 151 -6.95 15.95 -8.81
N VAL A 152 -5.68 16.31 -8.56
CA VAL A 152 -5.29 17.71 -8.35
C VAL A 152 -5.65 18.62 -9.53
N GLU A 153 -5.65 18.07 -10.75
CA GLU A 153 -6.07 18.79 -11.96
C GLU A 153 -7.57 19.09 -11.97
N GLY A 154 -8.36 18.27 -11.29
CA GLY A 154 -9.82 18.42 -11.22
C GLY A 154 -10.30 19.38 -10.14
N LEU A 155 -9.40 19.93 -9.34
CA LEU A 155 -9.74 20.95 -8.35
C LEU A 155 -9.97 22.34 -8.96
N GLN A 156 -9.45 22.55 -10.17
CA GLN A 156 -9.53 23.81 -10.87
C GLN A 156 -10.99 24.16 -11.21
N GLY A 157 -11.38 25.41 -10.99
CA GLY A 157 -12.69 25.92 -11.36
C GLY A 157 -12.94 25.92 -12.87
N VAL A 158 -14.19 26.12 -13.26
CA VAL A 158 -14.64 26.06 -14.67
C VAL A 158 -13.92 27.09 -15.55
N ASN A 159 -13.56 28.23 -14.99
CA ASN A 159 -12.86 29.31 -15.69
C ASN A 159 -11.33 29.24 -15.56
N GLY A 160 -10.80 28.13 -15.02
CA GLY A 160 -9.38 27.99 -14.79
C GLY A 160 -8.89 28.58 -13.45
N GLU A 161 -9.80 28.97 -12.55
CA GLU A 161 -9.46 29.49 -11.23
C GLU A 161 -8.86 28.37 -10.38
N LEU A 162 -7.81 28.69 -9.62
CA LEU A 162 -7.23 27.76 -8.67
C LEU A 162 -8.18 27.53 -7.50
N HIS A 163 -8.22 26.31 -7.02
CA HIS A 163 -8.88 26.01 -5.74
C HIS A 163 -8.21 26.77 -4.59
N THR A 164 -8.95 27.18 -3.56
CA THR A 164 -8.42 27.96 -2.43
C THR A 164 -7.20 27.32 -1.79
N ILE A 165 -7.18 26.00 -1.67
CA ILE A 165 -6.02 25.25 -1.14
C ILE A 165 -4.82 25.34 -2.08
N GLN A 166 -5.02 25.23 -3.40
CA GLN A 166 -3.94 25.40 -4.37
C GLN A 166 -3.34 26.81 -4.28
N GLN A 167 -4.20 27.84 -4.17
CA GLN A 167 -3.78 29.21 -4.01
C GLN A 167 -2.99 29.41 -2.70
N ALA A 168 -3.48 28.87 -1.59
CA ALA A 168 -2.79 28.96 -0.29
C ALA A 168 -1.38 28.34 -0.33
N PHE A 169 -1.19 27.19 -1.02
CA PHE A 169 0.13 26.61 -1.21
C PHE A 169 1.10 27.53 -1.99
N ILE A 170 0.58 28.34 -2.91
CA ILE A 170 1.37 29.32 -3.67
C ILE A 170 1.70 30.52 -2.78
N ASP A 171 0.71 31.10 -2.10
CA ASP A 171 0.85 32.30 -1.30
C ASP A 171 1.81 32.10 -0.12
N GLU A 172 1.76 30.91 0.50
CA GLU A 172 2.61 30.54 1.63
C GLU A 172 3.95 29.91 1.21
N LEU A 173 4.27 29.90 -0.09
CA LEU A 173 5.51 29.33 -0.64
C LEU A 173 5.76 27.87 -0.19
N GLY A 174 4.69 27.10 -0.02
CA GLY A 174 4.75 25.73 0.50
C GLY A 174 5.60 24.75 -0.29
N PRO A 175 5.54 24.74 -1.63
CA PRO A 175 6.32 23.81 -2.45
C PRO A 175 7.81 24.18 -2.50
N GLN A 176 8.69 23.16 -2.33
CA GLN A 176 10.10 23.27 -2.72
C GLN A 176 10.27 22.64 -4.10
N CYS A 177 10.53 21.31 -4.17
CA CYS A 177 10.61 20.61 -5.45
C CYS A 177 9.23 20.31 -6.07
N GLY A 178 8.15 20.46 -5.32
CA GLY A 178 6.77 20.29 -5.77
C GLY A 178 6.30 18.84 -5.94
N PHE A 179 7.15 17.84 -5.67
CA PHE A 179 6.81 16.44 -5.93
C PHE A 179 5.70 15.89 -5.02
N CYS A 180 5.74 16.19 -3.72
CA CYS A 180 4.70 15.78 -2.76
C CYS A 180 3.47 16.70 -2.76
N THR A 181 3.60 17.91 -3.30
CA THR A 181 2.57 18.96 -3.21
C THR A 181 1.19 18.53 -3.71
N PRO A 182 1.03 17.87 -4.87
CA PRO A 182 -0.29 17.42 -5.32
C PRO A 182 -0.97 16.47 -4.33
N GLY A 183 -0.21 15.53 -3.76
CA GLY A 183 -0.75 14.60 -2.77
C GLY A 183 -1.19 15.29 -1.48
N GLN A 184 -0.40 16.26 -1.00
CA GLN A 184 -0.75 17.06 0.18
C GLN A 184 -2.00 17.91 -0.05
N ILE A 185 -2.12 18.55 -1.22
CA ILE A 185 -3.32 19.30 -1.62
C ILE A 185 -4.56 18.39 -1.58
N MET A 186 -4.48 17.20 -2.18
CA MET A 186 -5.61 16.26 -2.22
C MET A 186 -6.00 15.78 -0.82
N SER A 187 -5.03 15.51 0.06
CA SER A 187 -5.28 15.15 1.46
C SER A 187 -5.94 16.30 2.21
N THR A 188 -5.45 17.53 2.03
CA THR A 188 -6.01 18.72 2.68
C THR A 188 -7.45 18.98 2.22
N VAL A 189 -7.75 18.84 0.93
CA VAL A 189 -9.11 18.99 0.41
C VAL A 189 -10.06 17.97 1.03
N SER A 190 -9.65 16.70 1.15
CA SER A 190 -10.45 15.66 1.80
C SER A 190 -10.66 15.94 3.29
N LEU A 191 -9.60 16.36 3.99
CA LEU A 191 -9.69 16.73 5.41
C LEU A 191 -10.69 17.86 5.62
N LEU A 192 -10.57 18.97 4.88
CA LEU A 192 -11.44 20.13 5.03
C LEU A 192 -12.90 19.87 4.62
N LYS A 193 -13.16 18.89 3.77
CA LYS A 193 -14.54 18.44 3.51
C LYS A 193 -15.16 17.71 4.70
N SER A 194 -14.37 16.96 5.44
CA SER A 194 -14.82 16.20 6.62
C SER A 194 -14.80 17.04 7.90
N ASN A 195 -13.80 17.90 8.04
CA ASN A 195 -13.62 18.80 9.17
C ASN A 195 -13.20 20.20 8.66
N PRO A 196 -14.13 21.19 8.60
CA PRO A 196 -13.83 22.51 8.06
C PRO A 196 -12.88 23.35 8.91
N ASP A 197 -12.72 23.03 10.20
CA ASP A 197 -11.85 23.75 11.14
C ASP A 197 -10.96 22.74 11.91
N PRO A 198 -10.00 22.11 11.23
CA PRO A 198 -9.15 21.11 11.83
C PRO A 198 -8.12 21.73 12.76
N THR A 199 -7.91 21.09 13.90
CA THR A 199 -6.82 21.46 14.81
C THR A 199 -5.46 21.10 14.18
N ARG A 200 -4.40 21.72 14.70
CA ARG A 200 -3.03 21.43 14.23
C ARG A 200 -2.64 19.95 14.36
N GLU A 201 -3.16 19.26 15.35
CA GLU A 201 -2.88 17.83 15.56
C GLU A 201 -3.60 16.95 14.53
N GLU A 202 -4.81 17.35 14.09
CA GLU A 202 -5.57 16.65 13.04
C GLU A 202 -4.99 16.85 11.63
N VAL A 203 -4.19 17.90 11.43
CA VAL A 203 -3.50 18.16 10.16
C VAL A 203 -2.20 17.37 10.03
N ARG A 204 -1.63 16.84 11.13
CA ARG A 204 -0.36 16.10 11.14
C ARG A 204 -0.54 14.64 10.82
#